data_75a7348d75ddeede5ae3ae83837f7182
#
_entry.id   75a7348d75ddeede5ae3ae83837f7182
#
_cell.length_a   1.000
_cell.length_b   1.000
_cell.length_c   1.000
_cell.angle_alpha   90.00
_cell.angle_beta   90.00
_cell.angle_gamma   90.00
#
_symmetry.space_group_name_H-M   'P 1'
#
loop_
_entity.id
_entity.type
_entity.pdbx_description
1 polymer ?
#
loop_
_entity_poly.entity_id
_entity_poly.type
_entity_poly.pdbx_seq_one_letter_code
_entity_poly.pdbx_strand_id
1 'polypeptide(L)'
;MAHIEVKTENPTPSPQWLKNAVIYELNPKTFTSPDGEGSGSGSGTFRSTKEKLEYLKELGVNTIWLAGVTQGSEFFSGFWTVYAMVTPEYPDEELGSVEELKELVNEAHKLGIRVIAEAVTHGVIFESPLVQKHPDWFRGSEWGMADFDYSNSKFRQWWIDLWIKNTIEFGFDGYRLDGPNGVSSFEQVLSVWDEIAWECRNKGHEIVIMGENSRYHIRQCDRDNFSHDMAADFSPNPQYATMQISCHDEGILMGEGNYYALRGSRFKFGYCAVFGYNIPLFMAGEEFNANVHCVSKLQKKIYDGFETSKEIDFYDDNHDTPAGGWLLGNRLNLSEIDLPTKKEMLEDCKKILRIRNENSDLLHYDRKATNILSTKCIPKSGSTPYIRYNAFGQAILVVGNEGIEERDFVIKIPLNEMGWKEEGEYKITNLWTNEIKIVRAKNMKCLKVTVPGDYNAGGGVRAYRIEEICSLM
;
A
#
# COMPACT_ATOMS: atom_id res chain seq x y z
N MET A 1 -33.08 -20.55 -10.08
CA MET A 1 -31.91 -19.83 -9.55
C MET A 1 -30.71 -20.71 -9.84
N ALA A 2 -29.88 -20.31 -10.79
CA ALA A 2 -28.63 -21.02 -11.02
C ALA A 2 -27.73 -20.71 -9.82
N HIS A 3 -27.36 -21.73 -9.06
CA HIS A 3 -26.34 -21.60 -8.06
C HIS A 3 -25.05 -21.22 -8.80
N ILE A 4 -24.53 -20.04 -8.52
CA ILE A 4 -23.20 -19.63 -8.97
C ILE A 4 -22.24 -20.45 -8.12
N GLU A 5 -21.61 -21.44 -8.73
CA GLU A 5 -20.59 -22.25 -8.08
C GLU A 5 -19.37 -21.38 -7.90
N VAL A 6 -19.11 -20.95 -6.67
CA VAL A 6 -17.90 -20.18 -6.33
C VAL A 6 -16.72 -21.12 -6.43
N LYS A 7 -15.84 -20.94 -7.39
CA LYS A 7 -14.58 -21.70 -7.51
C LYS A 7 -13.57 -21.25 -6.45
N THR A 8 -13.90 -21.42 -5.16
CA THR A 8 -12.99 -21.10 -4.06
C THR A 8 -11.85 -22.10 -3.88
N GLU A 9 -11.93 -23.27 -4.52
CA GLU A 9 -10.94 -24.34 -4.31
C GLU A 9 -9.66 -24.18 -5.16
N ASN A 10 -9.69 -23.45 -6.27
CA ASN A 10 -8.53 -23.19 -7.11
C ASN A 10 -8.55 -21.77 -7.67
N PRO A 11 -8.27 -20.76 -6.85
CA PRO A 11 -8.22 -19.38 -7.35
C PRO A 11 -7.10 -19.21 -8.37
N THR A 12 -7.26 -18.26 -9.28
CA THR A 12 -6.22 -17.89 -10.24
C THR A 12 -4.90 -17.61 -9.51
N PRO A 13 -3.78 -18.22 -9.93
CA PRO A 13 -2.51 -18.00 -9.25
C PRO A 13 -2.07 -16.54 -9.32
N SER A 14 -1.53 -16.03 -8.20
CA SER A 14 -0.94 -14.69 -8.16
C SER A 14 0.26 -14.57 -9.13
N PRO A 15 0.41 -13.44 -9.83
CA PRO A 15 1.59 -13.16 -10.63
C PRO A 15 2.88 -13.22 -9.81
N GLN A 16 3.97 -13.71 -10.41
CA GLN A 16 5.25 -13.88 -9.71
C GLN A 16 5.89 -12.55 -9.26
N TRP A 17 5.64 -11.47 -9.99
CA TRP A 17 6.17 -10.15 -9.65
C TRP A 17 5.66 -9.62 -8.31
N LEU A 18 4.47 -10.06 -7.89
CA LEU A 18 3.80 -9.59 -6.69
C LEU A 18 4.65 -9.75 -5.42
N LYS A 19 5.45 -10.81 -5.33
CA LYS A 19 6.32 -11.05 -4.17
C LYS A 19 7.34 -9.94 -3.88
N ASN A 20 7.65 -9.12 -4.88
CA ASN A 20 8.57 -7.99 -4.76
C ASN A 20 7.88 -6.63 -4.88
N ALA A 21 6.56 -6.60 -4.89
CA ALA A 21 5.82 -5.36 -5.00
C ALA A 21 6.11 -4.39 -3.85
N VAL A 22 6.18 -3.12 -4.19
CA VAL A 22 6.13 -1.95 -3.31
C VAL A 22 5.06 -1.05 -3.90
N ILE A 23 3.91 -1.00 -3.25
CA ILE A 23 2.73 -0.33 -3.77
C ILE A 23 2.70 1.11 -3.26
N TYR A 24 2.52 2.04 -4.18
CA TYR A 24 2.32 3.46 -3.91
C TYR A 24 0.92 3.86 -4.39
N GLU A 25 0.07 4.23 -3.45
CA GLU A 25 -1.27 4.71 -3.74
C GLU A 25 -1.23 6.18 -4.12
N LEU A 26 -1.85 6.52 -5.23
CA LEU A 26 -2.03 7.90 -5.65
C LEU A 26 -3.38 8.10 -6.34
N ASN A 27 -3.99 9.24 -6.11
CA ASN A 27 -5.13 9.71 -6.87
C ASN A 27 -4.64 10.73 -7.92
N PRO A 28 -4.78 10.48 -9.22
CA PRO A 28 -4.29 11.39 -10.26
C PRO A 28 -4.77 12.83 -10.08
N LYS A 29 -6.02 13.02 -9.63
CA LYS A 29 -6.63 14.33 -9.45
C LYS A 29 -5.95 15.16 -8.36
N THR A 30 -5.41 14.53 -7.33
CA THR A 30 -4.87 15.21 -6.14
C THR A 30 -3.34 15.13 -6.04
N PHE A 31 -2.72 14.18 -6.74
CA PHE A 31 -1.30 13.90 -6.63
C PHE A 31 -0.40 15.02 -7.14
N THR A 32 -0.78 15.71 -8.21
CA THR A 32 0.08 16.67 -8.90
C THR A 32 -0.45 18.10 -8.91
N SER A 33 -1.49 18.39 -8.13
CA SER A 33 -2.09 19.72 -8.11
C SER A 33 -1.49 20.58 -7.00
N PRO A 34 -0.65 21.57 -7.33
CA PRO A 34 0.05 22.36 -6.33
C PRO A 34 -0.75 23.57 -5.82
N ASP A 35 -1.94 23.84 -6.34
CA ASP A 35 -2.70 25.07 -6.04
C ASP A 35 -3.50 25.00 -4.71
N GLY A 36 -3.61 23.82 -4.09
CA GLY A 36 -4.26 23.65 -2.81
C GLY A 36 -5.78 23.94 -2.78
N GLU A 37 -6.36 24.26 -3.93
CA GLU A 37 -7.79 24.55 -4.03
C GLU A 37 -8.58 23.27 -4.30
N GLY A 38 -9.37 22.78 -3.48
CA GLY A 38 -10.17 21.55 -3.58
C GLY A 38 -10.56 21.08 -4.99
N SER A 39 -11.19 19.96 -5.11
CA SER A 39 -11.62 19.39 -6.39
C SER A 39 -12.34 20.44 -7.26
N GLY A 40 -11.97 20.58 -8.50
CA GLY A 40 -12.69 21.39 -9.48
C GLY A 40 -11.86 22.32 -10.34
N SER A 41 -10.77 22.92 -9.89
CA SER A 41 -9.96 23.82 -10.69
C SER A 41 -8.49 23.49 -10.56
N GLY A 42 -7.78 23.33 -11.69
CA GLY A 42 -6.34 23.06 -11.73
C GLY A 42 -5.97 21.71 -11.10
N SER A 43 -6.81 20.67 -11.17
CA SER A 43 -6.49 19.35 -10.64
C SER A 43 -5.46 18.61 -11.48
N GLY A 44 -4.79 17.60 -10.88
CA GLY A 44 -3.90 16.71 -11.59
C GLY A 44 -4.63 15.87 -12.65
N THR A 45 -3.88 15.34 -13.58
CA THR A 45 -4.36 14.56 -14.73
C THR A 45 -3.47 13.34 -14.96
N PHE A 46 -3.87 12.45 -15.87
CA PHE A 46 -3.02 11.34 -16.31
C PHE A 46 -1.68 11.84 -16.86
N ARG A 47 -1.70 12.95 -17.61
CA ARG A 47 -0.49 13.57 -18.15
C ARG A 47 0.44 14.06 -17.03
N SER A 48 -0.08 14.83 -16.09
CA SER A 48 0.75 15.36 -14.98
C SER A 48 1.22 14.25 -14.03
N THR A 49 0.45 13.18 -13.87
CA THR A 49 0.88 11.97 -13.15
C THR A 49 2.03 11.28 -13.88
N LYS A 50 1.95 11.15 -15.20
CA LYS A 50 3.01 10.58 -16.04
C LYS A 50 4.35 11.32 -15.86
N GLU A 51 4.33 12.63 -15.71
CA GLU A 51 5.52 13.46 -15.47
C GLU A 51 6.22 13.17 -14.12
N LYS A 52 5.55 12.48 -13.21
CA LYS A 52 6.08 12.09 -11.89
C LYS A 52 6.57 10.64 -11.80
N LEU A 53 6.50 9.88 -12.87
CA LEU A 53 6.90 8.47 -12.85
C LEU A 53 8.39 8.28 -12.54
N GLU A 54 9.26 9.16 -13.03
CA GLU A 54 10.70 9.12 -12.69
C GLU A 54 10.92 9.36 -11.19
N TYR A 55 10.20 10.28 -10.57
CA TYR A 55 10.23 10.50 -9.13
C TYR A 55 9.87 9.22 -8.37
N LEU A 56 8.80 8.52 -8.77
CA LEU A 56 8.39 7.27 -8.15
C LEU A 56 9.43 6.16 -8.36
N LYS A 57 10.05 6.12 -9.54
CA LYS A 57 11.14 5.19 -9.81
C LYS A 57 12.36 5.46 -8.93
N GLU A 58 12.77 6.71 -8.78
CA GLU A 58 13.87 7.13 -7.91
C GLU A 58 13.58 6.87 -6.43
N LEU A 59 12.32 7.01 -6.01
CA LEU A 59 11.87 6.65 -4.67
C LEU A 59 12.07 5.15 -4.39
N GLY A 60 11.99 4.30 -5.40
CA GLY A 60 12.10 2.84 -5.28
C GLY A 60 10.77 2.09 -5.35
N VAL A 61 9.72 2.77 -5.78
CA VAL A 61 8.40 2.19 -6.08
C VAL A 61 8.47 1.36 -7.37
N ASN A 62 7.77 0.24 -7.38
CA ASN A 62 7.65 -0.61 -8.57
C ASN A 62 6.20 -1.00 -8.90
N THR A 63 5.26 -0.51 -8.13
CA THR A 63 3.82 -0.70 -8.37
C THR A 63 3.08 0.55 -7.92
N ILE A 64 2.25 1.13 -8.77
CA ILE A 64 1.34 2.21 -8.40
C ILE A 64 -0.09 1.69 -8.36
N TRP A 65 -0.85 2.16 -7.38
CA TRP A 65 -2.29 2.01 -7.35
C TRP A 65 -2.90 3.37 -7.69
N LEU A 66 -3.55 3.43 -8.85
CA LEU A 66 -4.31 4.61 -9.29
C LEU A 66 -5.70 4.57 -8.63
N ALA A 67 -5.83 5.28 -7.52
CA ALA A 67 -7.10 5.43 -6.82
C ALA A 67 -7.98 6.43 -7.60
N GLY A 68 -8.89 5.89 -8.42
CA GLY A 68 -9.81 6.64 -9.24
C GLY A 68 -9.34 6.92 -10.65
N VAL A 69 -9.72 6.03 -11.54
CA VAL A 69 -9.56 6.20 -12.99
C VAL A 69 -10.89 6.31 -13.73
N THR A 70 -11.98 5.83 -13.13
CA THR A 70 -13.33 5.88 -13.69
C THR A 70 -14.04 7.18 -13.33
N GLN A 71 -15.07 7.53 -14.08
CA GLN A 71 -15.81 8.76 -13.88
C GLN A 71 -16.44 8.82 -12.48
N GLY A 72 -15.92 9.74 -11.66
CA GLY A 72 -16.47 10.09 -10.35
C GLY A 72 -17.52 11.19 -10.43
N SER A 73 -18.09 11.55 -9.29
CA SER A 73 -19.14 12.57 -9.19
C SER A 73 -19.02 13.34 -7.87
N GLU A 74 -19.74 14.45 -7.80
CA GLU A 74 -19.98 15.13 -6.53
C GLU A 74 -20.92 14.29 -5.67
N PHE A 75 -20.49 14.04 -4.44
CA PHE A 75 -21.24 13.29 -3.45
C PHE A 75 -21.06 14.00 -2.07
N PHE A 76 -21.83 13.63 -1.05
CA PHE A 76 -21.70 14.22 0.30
C PHE A 76 -21.56 15.75 0.31
N SER A 77 -22.58 16.47 -0.11
CA SER A 77 -22.62 17.95 -0.07
C SER A 77 -21.77 18.65 -1.15
N GLY A 78 -21.58 18.03 -2.29
CA GLY A 78 -20.93 18.65 -3.44
C GLY A 78 -19.42 18.41 -3.54
N PHE A 79 -18.92 17.35 -2.88
CA PHE A 79 -17.54 16.92 -3.08
C PHE A 79 -17.44 15.84 -4.14
N TRP A 80 -16.51 16.05 -5.06
CA TRP A 80 -16.11 15.01 -5.99
C TRP A 80 -15.39 13.89 -5.23
N THR A 81 -15.76 12.67 -5.55
CA THR A 81 -15.04 11.47 -5.10
C THR A 81 -15.09 10.40 -6.18
N VAL A 82 -14.02 9.63 -6.30
CA VAL A 82 -13.96 8.48 -7.20
C VAL A 82 -14.98 7.41 -6.81
N TYR A 83 -15.32 7.34 -5.53
CA TYR A 83 -16.24 6.34 -4.97
C TYR A 83 -17.72 6.64 -5.25
N ALA A 84 -18.05 7.86 -5.63
CA ALA A 84 -19.34 8.20 -6.22
C ALA A 84 -19.30 7.97 -7.73
N MET A 85 -19.08 6.73 -8.14
CA MET A 85 -18.91 6.35 -9.53
C MET A 85 -20.15 6.64 -10.36
N VAL A 86 -19.95 7.26 -11.51
CA VAL A 86 -21.01 7.48 -12.53
C VAL A 86 -21.06 6.30 -13.48
N THR A 87 -19.94 5.87 -14.01
CA THR A 87 -19.81 4.72 -14.88
C THR A 87 -18.38 4.15 -14.87
N PRO A 88 -18.21 2.83 -14.97
CA PRO A 88 -16.90 2.21 -15.14
C PRO A 88 -16.48 2.05 -16.61
N GLU A 89 -17.29 2.50 -17.59
CA GLU A 89 -17.10 2.18 -18.99
C GLU A 89 -15.90 2.90 -19.63
N TYR A 90 -15.51 4.05 -19.07
CA TYR A 90 -14.41 4.87 -19.57
C TYR A 90 -13.77 5.67 -18.43
N PRO A 91 -12.55 6.16 -18.65
CA PRO A 91 -11.88 7.00 -17.67
C PRO A 91 -12.60 8.33 -17.48
N ASP A 92 -12.35 8.97 -16.34
CA ASP A 92 -12.86 10.31 -16.04
C ASP A 92 -12.23 11.33 -17.02
N GLU A 93 -13.08 12.04 -17.77
CA GLU A 93 -12.64 13.04 -18.74
C GLU A 93 -11.90 14.22 -18.09
N GLU A 94 -12.17 14.51 -16.82
CA GLU A 94 -11.42 15.52 -16.06
C GLU A 94 -9.96 15.10 -15.79
N LEU A 95 -9.69 13.80 -15.75
CA LEU A 95 -8.34 13.26 -15.59
C LEU A 95 -7.58 13.18 -16.92
N GLY A 96 -8.30 13.12 -18.03
CA GLY A 96 -7.72 13.10 -19.38
C GLY A 96 -8.38 12.09 -20.32
N SER A 97 -7.81 11.99 -21.52
CA SER A 97 -8.32 11.08 -22.55
C SER A 97 -7.92 9.62 -22.31
N VAL A 98 -8.57 8.70 -23.04
CA VAL A 98 -8.21 7.29 -23.12
C VAL A 98 -6.74 7.11 -23.53
N GLU A 99 -6.28 7.91 -24.49
CA GLU A 99 -4.91 7.88 -24.99
C GLU A 99 -3.90 8.31 -23.92
N GLU A 100 -4.22 9.34 -23.13
CA GLU A 100 -3.36 9.80 -22.03
C GLU A 100 -3.24 8.76 -20.92
N LEU A 101 -4.32 8.04 -20.60
CA LEU A 101 -4.26 6.93 -19.66
C LEU A 101 -3.38 5.77 -20.20
N LYS A 102 -3.53 5.41 -21.47
CA LYS A 102 -2.66 4.42 -22.13
C LYS A 102 -1.19 4.83 -22.11
N GLU A 103 -0.91 6.11 -22.40
CA GLU A 103 0.45 6.63 -22.31
C GLU A 103 1.01 6.54 -20.88
N LEU A 104 0.24 6.92 -19.87
CA LEU A 104 0.65 6.82 -18.47
C LEU A 104 1.06 5.39 -18.11
N VAL A 105 0.22 4.40 -18.43
CA VAL A 105 0.50 2.99 -18.15
C VAL A 105 1.73 2.49 -18.93
N ASN A 106 1.83 2.82 -20.22
CA ASN A 106 2.96 2.44 -21.05
C ASN A 106 4.29 3.04 -20.55
N GLU A 107 4.32 4.30 -20.15
CA GLU A 107 5.52 4.92 -19.59
C GLU A 107 5.89 4.32 -18.23
N ALA A 108 4.89 4.01 -17.37
CA ALA A 108 5.14 3.30 -16.13
C ALA A 108 5.81 1.94 -16.39
N HIS A 109 5.31 1.16 -17.34
CA HIS A 109 5.91 -0.13 -17.73
C HIS A 109 7.35 0.00 -18.25
N LYS A 110 7.66 1.03 -19.03
CA LYS A 110 9.05 1.28 -19.49
C LYS A 110 10.00 1.52 -18.33
N LEU A 111 9.53 2.09 -17.24
CA LEU A 111 10.28 2.30 -16.00
C LEU A 111 10.29 1.08 -15.08
N GLY A 112 9.58 0.00 -15.45
CA GLY A 112 9.43 -1.20 -14.63
C GLY A 112 8.44 -1.02 -13.48
N ILE A 113 7.52 -0.07 -13.58
CA ILE A 113 6.46 0.20 -12.62
C ILE A 113 5.17 -0.46 -13.11
N ARG A 114 4.57 -1.30 -12.29
CA ARG A 114 3.25 -1.92 -12.52
C ARG A 114 2.13 -0.96 -12.16
N VAL A 115 0.96 -1.14 -12.80
CA VAL A 115 -0.19 -0.26 -12.58
C VAL A 115 -1.41 -1.07 -12.17
N ILE A 116 -1.88 -0.87 -10.94
CA ILE A 116 -3.14 -1.37 -10.41
C ILE A 116 -4.15 -0.23 -10.49
N ALA A 117 -5.33 -0.48 -11.05
CA ALA A 117 -6.41 0.50 -11.12
C ALA A 117 -7.46 0.26 -10.02
N GLU A 118 -8.14 1.32 -9.62
CA GLU A 118 -9.32 1.22 -8.76
C GLU A 118 -10.49 0.61 -9.51
N ALA A 119 -11.24 -0.27 -8.86
CA ALA A 119 -12.51 -0.80 -9.34
C ALA A 119 -13.55 -0.68 -8.25
N VAL A 120 -14.44 0.30 -8.36
CA VAL A 120 -15.58 0.46 -7.45
C VAL A 120 -16.59 -0.64 -7.74
N THR A 121 -16.73 -1.59 -6.81
CA THR A 121 -17.50 -2.83 -7.05
C THR A 121 -18.89 -2.82 -6.45
N HIS A 122 -19.19 -1.89 -5.55
CA HIS A 122 -20.48 -1.84 -4.86
C HIS A 122 -21.61 -1.27 -5.72
N GLY A 123 -21.38 -0.22 -6.53
CA GLY A 123 -22.46 0.41 -7.28
C GLY A 123 -22.08 1.72 -7.96
N VAL A 124 -23.10 2.45 -8.36
CA VAL A 124 -23.01 3.78 -9.01
C VAL A 124 -23.98 4.74 -8.35
N ILE A 125 -23.83 6.05 -8.58
CA ILE A 125 -24.82 7.05 -8.14
C ILE A 125 -26.18 6.78 -8.81
N PHE A 126 -27.29 7.18 -8.16
CA PHE A 126 -28.64 6.96 -8.69
C PHE A 126 -28.89 7.65 -10.03
N GLU A 127 -28.21 8.76 -10.29
CA GLU A 127 -28.28 9.55 -11.51
C GLU A 127 -27.49 8.92 -12.67
N SER A 128 -26.78 7.84 -12.43
CA SER A 128 -26.01 7.14 -13.46
C SER A 128 -26.86 6.76 -14.67
N PRO A 129 -26.37 6.98 -15.90
CA PRO A 129 -27.02 6.47 -17.11
C PRO A 129 -27.24 4.96 -17.10
N LEU A 130 -26.41 4.21 -16.39
CA LEU A 130 -26.54 2.75 -16.25
C LEU A 130 -27.83 2.38 -15.49
N VAL A 131 -28.18 3.11 -14.44
CA VAL A 131 -29.40 2.88 -13.65
C VAL A 131 -30.64 3.09 -14.53
N GLN A 132 -30.62 4.13 -15.36
CA GLN A 132 -31.72 4.42 -16.28
C GLN A 132 -31.87 3.36 -17.39
N LYS A 133 -30.74 2.92 -17.93
CA LYS A 133 -30.68 1.97 -19.04
C LYS A 133 -30.92 0.53 -18.63
N HIS A 134 -30.47 0.15 -17.45
CA HIS A 134 -30.49 -1.22 -16.93
C HIS A 134 -30.95 -1.27 -15.46
N PRO A 135 -32.19 -0.85 -15.14
CA PRO A 135 -32.64 -0.82 -13.75
C PRO A 135 -32.67 -2.21 -13.09
N ASP A 136 -32.72 -3.28 -13.87
CA ASP A 136 -32.67 -4.66 -13.43
C ASP A 136 -31.26 -5.15 -13.02
N TRP A 137 -30.22 -4.33 -13.21
CA TRP A 137 -28.84 -4.62 -12.78
C TRP A 137 -28.55 -4.19 -11.34
N PHE A 138 -29.49 -3.51 -10.70
CA PHE A 138 -29.29 -2.90 -9.39
C PHE A 138 -30.27 -3.44 -8.37
N ARG A 139 -29.79 -3.59 -7.13
CA ARG A 139 -30.59 -4.03 -6.00
C ARG A 139 -30.00 -3.52 -4.70
N GLY A 140 -30.73 -2.65 -3.98
CA GLY A 140 -30.24 -2.05 -2.75
C GLY A 140 -29.69 -0.65 -2.95
N SER A 141 -29.18 -0.09 -1.87
CA SER A 141 -28.71 1.30 -1.85
C SER A 141 -27.75 1.55 -0.68
N GLU A 142 -26.76 0.70 -0.52
CA GLU A 142 -25.73 0.94 0.48
C GLU A 142 -24.95 2.21 0.14
N TRP A 143 -24.47 2.91 1.15
CA TRP A 143 -23.80 4.21 1.02
C TRP A 143 -24.53 5.26 0.17
N GLY A 144 -25.86 5.14 0.02
CA GLY A 144 -26.66 6.10 -0.75
C GLY A 144 -26.50 6.01 -2.26
N MET A 145 -26.05 4.86 -2.79
CA MET A 145 -25.83 4.58 -4.21
C MET A 145 -26.67 3.38 -4.66
N ALA A 146 -26.85 3.23 -5.97
CA ALA A 146 -27.52 2.06 -6.55
C ALA A 146 -26.53 0.89 -6.61
N ASP A 147 -26.76 -0.15 -5.80
CA ASP A 147 -25.83 -1.28 -5.69
C ASP A 147 -25.98 -2.26 -6.84
N PHE A 148 -24.85 -2.74 -7.36
CA PHE A 148 -24.81 -3.77 -8.39
C PHE A 148 -25.32 -5.13 -7.89
N ASP A 149 -26.19 -5.77 -8.66
CA ASP A 149 -26.64 -7.14 -8.39
C ASP A 149 -25.81 -8.18 -9.15
N TYR A 150 -24.76 -8.69 -8.51
CA TYR A 150 -23.90 -9.74 -9.07
C TYR A 150 -24.61 -11.10 -9.24
N SER A 151 -25.86 -11.25 -8.78
CA SER A 151 -26.68 -12.41 -9.10
C SER A 151 -27.38 -12.30 -10.46
N ASN A 152 -27.45 -11.10 -11.06
CA ASN A 152 -27.99 -10.87 -12.39
C ASN A 152 -26.97 -11.32 -13.45
N SER A 153 -27.33 -12.34 -14.23
CA SER A 153 -26.41 -12.93 -15.22
C SER A 153 -26.01 -11.99 -16.36
N LYS A 154 -26.90 -11.05 -16.75
CA LYS A 154 -26.60 -10.08 -17.80
C LYS A 154 -25.62 -9.02 -17.32
N PHE A 155 -25.85 -8.49 -16.12
CA PHE A 155 -24.90 -7.58 -15.47
C PHE A 155 -23.54 -8.25 -15.32
N ARG A 156 -23.51 -9.47 -14.78
CA ARG A 156 -22.29 -10.23 -14.57
C ARG A 156 -21.48 -10.40 -15.85
N GLN A 157 -22.12 -10.80 -16.97
CA GLN A 157 -21.43 -10.95 -18.24
C GLN A 157 -20.88 -9.64 -18.77
N TRP A 158 -21.69 -8.57 -18.72
CA TRP A 158 -21.25 -7.23 -19.13
C TRP A 158 -20.05 -6.74 -18.29
N TRP A 159 -20.08 -6.94 -16.97
CA TRP A 159 -19.01 -6.56 -16.06
C TRP A 159 -17.70 -7.29 -16.38
N ILE A 160 -17.77 -8.60 -16.60
CA ILE A 160 -16.62 -9.42 -16.98
C ILE A 160 -16.03 -8.92 -18.31
N ASP A 161 -16.86 -8.76 -19.33
CA ASP A 161 -16.41 -8.31 -20.65
C ASP A 161 -15.76 -6.93 -20.60
N LEU A 162 -16.33 -6.02 -19.82
CA LEU A 162 -15.82 -4.67 -19.61
C LEU A 162 -14.42 -4.67 -19.00
N TRP A 163 -14.23 -5.38 -17.88
CA TRP A 163 -12.94 -5.35 -17.20
C TRP A 163 -11.85 -6.15 -17.92
N ILE A 164 -12.20 -7.19 -18.65
CA ILE A 164 -11.26 -7.85 -19.57
C ILE A 164 -10.84 -6.87 -20.68
N LYS A 165 -11.81 -6.17 -21.27
CA LYS A 165 -11.52 -5.14 -22.28
C LYS A 165 -10.59 -4.06 -21.72
N ASN A 166 -10.93 -3.50 -20.57
CA ASN A 166 -10.11 -2.45 -19.93
C ASN A 166 -8.70 -2.93 -19.61
N THR A 167 -8.55 -4.16 -19.12
CA THR A 167 -7.22 -4.75 -18.86
C THR A 167 -6.37 -4.78 -20.12
N ILE A 168 -6.92 -5.26 -21.23
CA ILE A 168 -6.18 -5.39 -22.49
C ILE A 168 -5.92 -4.03 -23.14
N GLU A 169 -6.91 -3.14 -23.08
CA GLU A 169 -6.84 -1.84 -23.72
C GLU A 169 -5.85 -0.89 -23.03
N PHE A 170 -5.87 -0.85 -21.70
CA PHE A 170 -5.01 0.05 -20.92
C PHE A 170 -3.70 -0.62 -20.48
N GLY A 171 -3.64 -1.95 -20.44
CA GLY A 171 -2.48 -2.68 -19.98
C GLY A 171 -2.35 -2.74 -18.46
N PHE A 172 -3.45 -2.64 -17.70
CA PHE A 172 -3.40 -2.72 -16.24
C PHE A 172 -2.86 -4.05 -15.75
N ASP A 173 -2.03 -4.01 -14.71
CA ASP A 173 -1.46 -5.18 -14.05
C ASP A 173 -2.34 -5.73 -12.92
N GLY A 174 -3.44 -5.08 -12.62
CA GLY A 174 -4.40 -5.51 -11.63
C GLY A 174 -5.42 -4.47 -11.22
N TYR A 175 -6.21 -4.85 -10.22
CA TYR A 175 -7.29 -4.01 -9.70
C TYR A 175 -7.35 -4.06 -8.17
N ARG A 176 -7.61 -2.93 -7.55
CA ARG A 176 -8.07 -2.84 -6.16
C ARG A 176 -9.60 -2.78 -6.18
N LEU A 177 -10.22 -3.65 -5.43
CA LEU A 177 -11.68 -3.74 -5.37
C LEU A 177 -12.17 -2.94 -4.17
N ASP A 178 -12.91 -1.87 -4.47
CA ASP A 178 -13.57 -1.06 -3.48
C ASP A 178 -14.94 -1.62 -3.13
N GLY A 179 -15.28 -1.68 -1.84
CA GLY A 179 -16.58 -2.10 -1.35
C GLY A 179 -17.07 -3.44 -1.90
N PRO A 180 -16.27 -4.53 -1.90
CA PRO A 180 -16.67 -5.81 -2.51
C PRO A 180 -17.74 -6.55 -1.71
N ASN A 181 -18.43 -5.88 -0.80
CA ASN A 181 -19.40 -6.43 0.15
C ASN A 181 -20.73 -5.68 0.18
N GLY A 182 -21.11 -5.00 -0.89
CA GLY A 182 -22.40 -4.34 -1.00
C GLY A 182 -23.59 -5.31 -0.84
N VAL A 183 -24.67 -5.11 -1.56
CA VAL A 183 -25.84 -5.99 -1.53
C VAL A 183 -25.56 -7.42 -1.99
N SER A 184 -24.48 -7.61 -2.74
CA SER A 184 -23.96 -8.92 -3.13
C SER A 184 -22.89 -9.39 -2.13
N SER A 185 -22.80 -10.70 -1.90
CA SER A 185 -21.77 -11.22 -0.98
C SER A 185 -20.35 -11.10 -1.54
N PHE A 186 -19.36 -11.07 -0.66
CA PHE A 186 -17.94 -11.13 -1.06
C PHE A 186 -17.66 -12.25 -2.06
N GLU A 187 -18.22 -13.43 -1.82
CA GLU A 187 -18.00 -14.61 -2.67
C GLU A 187 -18.53 -14.39 -4.08
N GLN A 188 -19.67 -13.71 -4.23
CA GLN A 188 -20.23 -13.39 -5.54
C GLN A 188 -19.32 -12.43 -6.30
N VAL A 189 -18.89 -11.36 -5.66
CA VAL A 189 -18.00 -10.35 -6.27
C VAL A 189 -16.65 -11.00 -6.61
N LEU A 190 -16.04 -11.71 -5.67
CA LEU A 190 -14.74 -12.34 -5.88
C LEU A 190 -14.79 -13.44 -6.95
N SER A 191 -15.89 -14.18 -7.09
CA SER A 191 -16.01 -15.18 -8.16
C SER A 191 -16.02 -14.56 -9.56
N VAL A 192 -16.58 -13.36 -9.71
CA VAL A 192 -16.56 -12.62 -10.97
C VAL A 192 -15.13 -12.13 -11.27
N TRP A 193 -14.44 -11.61 -10.28
CA TRP A 193 -13.07 -11.14 -10.45
C TRP A 193 -12.05 -12.27 -10.66
N ASP A 194 -12.33 -13.47 -10.12
CA ASP A 194 -11.54 -14.65 -10.44
C ASP A 194 -11.71 -15.06 -11.92
N GLU A 195 -12.93 -15.01 -12.44
CA GLU A 195 -13.20 -15.25 -13.84
C GLU A 195 -12.49 -14.23 -14.75
N ILE A 196 -12.54 -12.94 -14.40
CA ILE A 196 -11.80 -11.88 -15.11
C ILE A 196 -10.28 -12.18 -15.10
N ALA A 197 -9.71 -12.53 -13.94
CA ALA A 197 -8.29 -12.84 -13.83
C ALA A 197 -7.89 -14.06 -14.69
N TRP A 198 -8.71 -15.11 -14.71
CA TRP A 198 -8.48 -16.29 -15.55
C TRP A 198 -8.52 -15.95 -17.04
N GLU A 199 -9.53 -15.20 -17.47
CA GLU A 199 -9.68 -14.82 -18.87
C GLU A 199 -8.55 -13.88 -19.33
N CYS A 200 -8.14 -12.92 -18.49
CA CYS A 200 -6.99 -12.08 -18.76
C CYS A 200 -5.71 -12.91 -18.89
N ARG A 201 -5.49 -13.86 -17.98
CA ARG A 201 -4.33 -14.77 -18.03
C ARG A 201 -4.31 -15.62 -19.31
N ASN A 202 -5.46 -16.15 -19.72
CA ASN A 202 -5.60 -16.91 -20.97
C ASN A 202 -5.24 -16.08 -22.21
N LYS A 203 -5.39 -14.76 -22.11
CA LYS A 203 -5.03 -13.79 -23.16
C LYS A 203 -3.60 -13.26 -23.02
N GLY A 204 -2.81 -13.77 -22.08
CA GLY A 204 -1.42 -13.38 -21.84
C GLY A 204 -1.24 -12.17 -20.90
N HIS A 205 -2.30 -11.75 -20.21
CA HIS A 205 -2.28 -10.65 -19.25
C HIS A 205 -2.50 -11.18 -17.83
N GLU A 206 -1.42 -11.40 -17.08
CA GLU A 206 -1.55 -11.80 -15.68
C GLU A 206 -1.83 -10.58 -14.81
N ILE A 207 -3.02 -10.54 -14.21
CA ILE A 207 -3.42 -9.46 -13.31
C ILE A 207 -3.46 -9.90 -11.84
N VAL A 208 -3.27 -8.94 -10.96
CA VAL A 208 -3.46 -9.11 -9.53
C VAL A 208 -4.81 -8.53 -9.10
N ILE A 209 -5.45 -9.18 -8.13
CA ILE A 209 -6.66 -8.66 -7.48
C ILE A 209 -6.32 -8.35 -6.02
N MET A 210 -6.47 -7.10 -5.64
CA MET A 210 -6.34 -6.61 -4.28
C MET A 210 -7.73 -6.29 -3.74
N GLY A 211 -8.22 -7.08 -2.81
CA GLY A 211 -9.55 -6.87 -2.24
C GLY A 211 -9.49 -6.05 -0.96
N GLU A 212 -10.31 -5.03 -0.84
CA GLU A 212 -10.53 -4.33 0.40
C GLU A 212 -11.10 -5.28 1.45
N ASN A 213 -10.44 -5.39 2.61
CA ASN A 213 -10.84 -6.28 3.70
C ASN A 213 -11.16 -7.74 3.28
N SER A 214 -10.95 -8.09 2.04
CA SER A 214 -11.29 -9.39 1.46
C SER A 214 -10.06 -10.16 1.02
N ARG A 215 -10.16 -11.50 1.05
CA ARG A 215 -9.05 -12.40 0.72
C ARG A 215 -9.11 -12.78 -0.76
N TYR A 216 -8.24 -12.18 -1.55
CA TYR A 216 -7.98 -12.64 -2.90
C TYR A 216 -6.46 -12.81 -3.12
N HIS A 217 -5.85 -12.28 -4.19
CA HIS A 217 -4.38 -12.31 -4.36
C HIS A 217 -3.69 -11.50 -3.27
N ILE A 218 -4.21 -10.29 -3.00
CA ILE A 218 -3.80 -9.43 -1.90
C ILE A 218 -5.03 -9.11 -1.06
N ARG A 219 -4.90 -9.25 0.25
CA ARG A 219 -5.80 -8.63 1.19
C ARG A 219 -5.27 -7.24 1.50
N GLN A 220 -5.99 -6.21 1.11
CA GLN A 220 -5.77 -4.89 1.68
C GLN A 220 -6.31 -4.91 3.09
N CYS A 221 -5.45 -4.59 4.03
CA CYS A 221 -5.81 -4.57 5.43
C CYS A 221 -6.01 -3.11 5.83
N ASP A 222 -7.25 -2.74 6.14
CA ASP A 222 -7.56 -1.48 6.79
C ASP A 222 -7.27 -1.54 8.29
N ARG A 223 -7.47 -0.48 8.98
CA ARG A 223 -7.50 -0.20 10.44
C ARG A 223 -6.62 -1.03 11.38
N ASP A 224 -6.67 -2.35 11.32
CA ASP A 224 -6.20 -3.21 12.42
C ASP A 224 -4.74 -3.66 12.32
N ASN A 225 -4.02 -3.25 11.26
CA ASN A 225 -2.66 -3.74 11.00
C ASN A 225 -1.54 -2.85 11.50
N PHE A 226 -1.83 -1.87 12.32
CA PHE A 226 -0.83 -1.13 13.10
C PHE A 226 -0.26 -1.94 14.28
N SER A 227 -0.22 -3.25 14.15
CA SER A 227 0.47 -4.07 15.13
C SER A 227 1.94 -3.67 15.18
N HIS A 228 2.38 -3.18 16.32
CA HIS A 228 3.79 -2.89 16.60
C HIS A 228 4.63 -4.18 16.60
N ASP A 229 3.98 -5.32 16.61
CA ASP A 229 4.60 -6.64 16.62
C ASP A 229 4.35 -7.34 15.27
N MET A 230 5.21 -7.01 14.31
CA MET A 230 5.22 -7.67 12.99
C MET A 230 5.36 -9.19 13.06
N ALA A 231 5.83 -9.72 14.20
CA ALA A 231 5.95 -11.16 14.40
C ALA A 231 4.60 -11.82 14.71
N ALA A 232 3.63 -11.10 15.25
CA ALA A 232 2.31 -11.64 15.60
C ALA A 232 1.40 -11.85 14.38
N ASP A 233 1.63 -11.12 13.30
CA ASP A 233 0.76 -11.11 12.11
C ASP A 233 1.12 -12.18 11.06
N PHE A 234 1.99 -13.12 11.39
CA PHE A 234 2.34 -14.25 10.51
C PHE A 234 1.26 -15.32 10.47
N SER A 235 0.05 -14.94 10.16
CA SER A 235 -0.99 -15.90 9.84
C SER A 235 -0.49 -16.82 8.71
N PRO A 236 -0.62 -18.15 8.83
CA PRO A 236 -0.19 -19.09 7.81
C PRO A 236 -1.01 -19.05 6.53
N ASN A 237 -1.69 -17.95 6.26
CA ASN A 237 -2.52 -17.78 5.09
C ASN A 237 -1.63 -17.67 3.83
N PRO A 238 -1.86 -18.45 2.77
CA PRO A 238 -1.04 -18.44 1.56
C PRO A 238 -1.20 -17.15 0.73
N GLN A 239 -2.14 -16.30 1.06
CA GLN A 239 -2.38 -15.04 0.36
C GLN A 239 -1.50 -13.92 0.90
N TYR A 240 -1.14 -12.99 0.02
CA TYR A 240 -0.43 -11.79 0.41
C TYR A 240 -1.39 -10.81 1.13
N ALA A 241 -0.83 -10.06 2.06
CA ALA A 241 -1.52 -8.93 2.68
C ALA A 241 -0.68 -7.68 2.52
N THR A 242 -1.32 -6.51 2.45
CA THR A 242 -0.59 -5.25 2.54
C THR A 242 -0.22 -4.97 4.00
N MET A 243 0.84 -4.19 4.17
CA MET A 243 1.11 -3.45 5.38
C MET A 243 1.13 -1.99 5.01
N GLN A 244 0.14 -1.27 5.49
CA GLN A 244 0.02 0.17 5.29
C GLN A 244 0.24 0.91 6.60
N ILE A 245 0.66 2.17 6.48
CA ILE A 245 0.98 3.03 7.60
C ILE A 245 -0.22 3.91 7.92
N SER A 246 -0.89 4.37 6.91
CA SER A 246 -2.15 5.10 6.94
C SER A 246 -3.06 4.63 5.81
N CYS A 247 -4.28 5.10 5.79
CA CYS A 247 -5.30 4.71 4.83
C CYS A 247 -5.98 5.97 4.30
N HIS A 248 -6.36 6.00 3.04
CA HIS A 248 -7.02 7.16 2.43
C HIS A 248 -8.37 7.49 3.07
N ASP A 249 -9.04 6.50 3.67
CA ASP A 249 -10.31 6.70 4.37
C ASP A 249 -10.11 7.29 5.75
N GLU A 250 -9.08 6.87 6.46
CA GLU A 250 -8.99 7.01 7.90
C GLU A 250 -7.70 7.67 8.37
N GLY A 251 -6.80 8.02 7.46
CA GLY A 251 -5.47 8.52 7.80
C GLY A 251 -5.47 9.61 8.87
N ILE A 252 -6.46 10.49 8.84
CA ILE A 252 -6.67 11.55 9.85
C ILE A 252 -7.52 11.04 11.02
N LEU A 253 -8.51 10.19 10.73
CA LEU A 253 -9.53 9.77 11.69
C LEU A 253 -9.04 8.69 12.65
N MET A 254 -7.90 8.07 12.39
CA MET A 254 -7.34 6.96 13.19
C MET A 254 -6.87 7.37 14.59
N GLY A 255 -7.21 8.53 15.08
CA GLY A 255 -7.11 8.91 16.49
C GLY A 255 -5.69 9.03 17.02
N GLU A 256 -5.53 8.92 18.35
CA GLU A 256 -4.29 9.19 19.10
C GLU A 256 -3.05 8.38 18.68
N GLY A 257 -3.19 7.34 17.91
CA GLY A 257 -2.08 6.47 17.50
C GLY A 257 -1.38 6.88 16.22
N ASN A 258 -1.91 7.81 15.42
CA ASN A 258 -1.31 8.13 14.13
C ASN A 258 -0.25 9.24 14.23
N TYR A 259 0.77 9.02 15.06
CA TYR A 259 1.95 9.89 15.11
C TYR A 259 2.69 9.98 13.78
N TYR A 260 2.52 8.99 12.90
CA TYR A 260 3.13 9.02 11.58
C TYR A 260 2.68 10.27 10.82
N ALA A 261 1.39 10.48 10.78
CA ALA A 261 0.78 11.59 10.12
C ALA A 261 1.26 12.97 10.63
N LEU A 262 1.54 13.08 11.92
CA LEU A 262 1.97 14.34 12.54
C LEU A 262 3.48 14.59 12.42
N ARG A 263 4.30 13.56 12.33
CA ARG A 263 5.76 13.69 12.51
C ARG A 263 6.59 12.93 11.48
N GLY A 264 5.99 12.05 10.70
CA GLY A 264 6.69 11.13 9.80
C GLY A 264 7.59 10.14 10.52
N SER A 265 7.20 8.87 10.60
CA SER A 265 7.90 7.85 11.36
C SER A 265 8.73 6.93 10.46
N ARG A 266 10.06 6.96 10.58
CA ARG A 266 10.97 6.00 9.92
C ARG A 266 10.81 4.60 10.49
N PHE A 267 10.42 4.51 11.77
CA PHE A 267 10.11 3.24 12.41
C PHE A 267 8.88 2.59 11.73
N LYS A 268 7.79 3.31 11.61
CA LYS A 268 6.58 2.79 10.95
C LYS A 268 6.85 2.45 9.49
N PHE A 269 7.48 3.36 8.76
CA PHE A 269 7.79 3.15 7.35
C PHE A 269 8.74 1.96 7.13
N GLY A 270 9.88 1.92 7.82
CA GLY A 270 10.91 0.92 7.62
C GLY A 270 10.63 -0.39 8.34
N TYR A 271 10.51 -0.33 9.68
CA TYR A 271 10.35 -1.54 10.50
C TYR A 271 9.01 -2.22 10.29
N CYS A 272 7.90 -1.45 10.29
CA CYS A 272 6.58 -2.04 10.14
C CYS A 272 6.24 -2.38 8.69
N ALA A 273 6.34 -1.43 7.76
CA ALA A 273 5.88 -1.63 6.39
C ALA A 273 6.93 -2.27 5.48
N VAL A 274 8.08 -1.60 5.27
CA VAL A 274 8.98 -1.97 4.15
C VAL A 274 9.78 -3.23 4.40
N PHE A 275 10.33 -3.44 5.60
CA PHE A 275 11.11 -4.64 5.93
C PHE A 275 10.27 -5.78 6.48
N GLY A 276 9.00 -5.53 6.78
CA GLY A 276 8.05 -6.51 7.26
C GLY A 276 7.79 -7.65 6.28
N TYR A 277 6.90 -8.56 6.65
CA TYR A 277 6.59 -9.76 5.85
C TYR A 277 5.34 -9.62 4.98
N ASN A 278 4.82 -8.42 4.87
CA ASN A 278 3.69 -8.09 4.02
C ASN A 278 4.13 -7.16 2.87
N ILE A 279 3.29 -7.01 1.87
CA ILE A 279 3.54 -6.07 0.77
C ILE A 279 3.42 -4.65 1.32
N PRO A 280 4.47 -3.82 1.24
CA PRO A 280 4.36 -2.43 1.68
C PRO A 280 3.42 -1.67 0.75
N LEU A 281 2.48 -0.97 1.36
CA LEU A 281 1.59 -0.04 0.72
C LEU A 281 1.67 1.28 1.48
N PHE A 282 1.87 2.37 0.79
CA PHE A 282 1.85 3.71 1.37
C PHE A 282 1.29 4.72 0.37
N MET A 283 0.73 5.78 0.90
CA MET A 283 0.07 6.80 0.10
C MET A 283 1.06 7.89 -0.32
N ALA A 284 0.74 8.57 -1.39
CA ALA A 284 1.49 9.73 -1.85
C ALA A 284 1.58 10.80 -0.76
N GLY A 285 2.81 11.22 -0.49
CA GLY A 285 3.13 12.18 0.54
C GLY A 285 3.60 11.59 1.87
N GLU A 286 3.38 10.30 2.14
CA GLU A 286 3.89 9.66 3.34
C GLU A 286 5.42 9.61 3.36
N GLU A 287 6.06 9.46 2.22
CA GLU A 287 7.50 9.37 2.06
C GLU A 287 8.25 10.64 2.46
N PHE A 288 7.56 11.77 2.50
CA PHE A 288 8.13 13.04 3.01
C PHE A 288 7.28 13.67 4.12
N ASN A 289 6.28 12.96 4.64
CA ASN A 289 5.36 13.46 5.64
C ASN A 289 4.67 14.75 5.18
N ALA A 290 3.99 14.68 4.04
CA ALA A 290 3.28 15.81 3.45
C ALA A 290 2.23 16.39 4.40
N ASN A 291 2.07 17.69 4.36
CA ASN A 291 0.95 18.37 4.98
C ASN A 291 -0.23 18.36 4.02
N VAL A 292 -1.34 17.81 4.43
CA VAL A 292 -2.57 17.83 3.65
C VAL A 292 -3.57 18.71 4.36
N HIS A 293 -3.84 19.88 3.79
CA HIS A 293 -4.76 20.85 4.34
C HIS A 293 -6.19 20.62 3.85
N CYS A 294 -7.16 20.76 4.73
CA CYS A 294 -8.55 20.87 4.32
C CYS A 294 -8.80 22.20 3.63
N VAL A 295 -9.08 22.19 2.34
CA VAL A 295 -9.19 23.39 1.51
C VAL A 295 -10.55 24.07 1.54
N SER A 296 -11.57 23.51 2.20
CA SER A 296 -12.89 24.13 2.24
C SER A 296 -13.68 23.86 3.53
N LYS A 297 -14.54 24.84 3.89
CA LYS A 297 -15.52 24.66 4.98
C LYS A 297 -16.49 23.51 4.76
N LEU A 298 -16.63 23.06 3.55
CA LEU A 298 -17.50 21.96 3.17
C LEU A 298 -16.89 20.62 3.58
N GLN A 299 -15.59 20.44 3.39
CA GLN A 299 -14.84 19.25 3.83
C GLN A 299 -14.98 19.03 5.34
N LYS A 300 -14.93 20.13 6.12
CA LYS A 300 -15.21 20.05 7.55
C LYS A 300 -16.58 19.45 7.85
N LYS A 301 -17.64 19.86 7.14
CA LYS A 301 -19.00 19.33 7.36
C LYS A 301 -19.10 17.84 7.07
N ILE A 302 -18.32 17.31 6.13
CA ILE A 302 -18.28 15.88 5.85
C ILE A 302 -17.60 15.13 6.99
N TYR A 303 -16.44 15.61 7.43
CA TYR A 303 -15.74 15.01 8.57
C TYR A 303 -16.56 15.12 9.87
N ASP A 304 -17.27 16.23 10.11
CA ASP A 304 -18.17 16.38 11.25
C ASP A 304 -19.37 15.41 11.18
N GLY A 305 -19.73 14.95 10.00
CA GLY A 305 -20.78 13.96 9.77
C GLY A 305 -20.36 12.51 10.03
N PHE A 306 -19.09 12.20 9.95
CA PHE A 306 -18.53 10.97 10.49
C PHE A 306 -18.35 11.18 11.98
N GLU A 307 -19.04 10.44 12.84
CA GLU A 307 -18.95 10.48 14.31
C GLU A 307 -17.49 10.34 14.79
N THR A 308 -16.71 11.37 14.61
CA THR A 308 -15.36 11.43 15.16
C THR A 308 -15.50 11.83 16.62
N SER A 309 -15.11 10.98 17.52
CA SER A 309 -15.12 11.24 18.97
C SER A 309 -14.15 12.34 19.41
N LYS A 310 -13.51 13.05 18.47
CA LYS A 310 -12.54 14.11 18.72
C LYS A 310 -12.77 15.30 17.81
N GLU A 311 -12.81 16.47 18.40
CA GLU A 311 -12.74 17.75 17.71
C GLU A 311 -11.34 17.86 17.07
N ILE A 312 -11.23 17.46 15.82
CA ILE A 312 -10.06 17.77 15.00
C ILE A 312 -10.38 19.11 14.35
N ASP A 313 -9.62 20.14 14.70
CA ASP A 313 -9.74 21.43 14.03
C ASP A 313 -9.01 21.40 12.70
N PHE A 314 -9.72 21.04 11.64
CA PHE A 314 -9.20 20.99 10.27
C PHE A 314 -8.84 22.38 9.71
N TYR A 315 -9.08 23.45 10.45
CA TYR A 315 -8.81 24.83 10.04
C TYR A 315 -7.71 25.49 10.86
N ASP A 316 -7.14 24.80 11.82
CA ASP A 316 -5.95 25.31 12.48
C ASP A 316 -4.80 25.23 11.48
N ASP A 317 -4.29 26.38 11.04
CA ASP A 317 -3.14 26.49 10.12
C ASP A 317 -1.88 25.80 10.67
N ASN A 318 -1.88 25.39 11.92
CA ASN A 318 -0.80 24.63 12.56
C ASN A 318 -1.04 23.11 12.60
N HIS A 319 -2.23 22.63 12.20
CA HIS A 319 -2.55 21.21 12.14
C HIS A 319 -2.54 20.73 10.69
N ASP A 320 -1.39 20.23 10.31
CA ASP A 320 -1.23 19.50 9.07
C ASP A 320 -2.00 18.18 9.17
N THR A 321 -3.10 18.07 8.44
CA THR A 321 -3.93 16.88 8.43
C THR A 321 -3.48 15.99 7.28
N PRO A 322 -2.85 14.85 7.57
CA PRO A 322 -2.39 13.97 6.49
C PRO A 322 -3.53 13.19 5.87
N ALA A 323 -3.30 12.80 4.69
CA ALA A 323 -3.86 11.71 3.91
C ALA A 323 -5.39 11.58 3.78
N GLY A 324 -6.19 11.58 4.83
CA GLY A 324 -7.66 11.40 4.72
C GLY A 324 -8.39 12.44 3.87
N GLY A 325 -7.75 13.55 3.58
CA GLY A 325 -8.24 14.52 2.60
C GLY A 325 -8.26 14.03 1.15
N TRP A 326 -7.59 12.94 0.85
CA TRP A 326 -7.53 12.38 -0.49
C TRP A 326 -8.88 11.93 -1.00
N LEU A 327 -9.62 11.21 -0.18
CA LEU A 327 -10.97 10.76 -0.49
C LEU A 327 -11.88 11.92 -0.88
N LEU A 328 -11.59 13.11 -0.35
CA LEU A 328 -12.38 14.32 -0.50
C LEU A 328 -11.73 15.36 -1.44
N GLY A 329 -10.71 14.98 -2.19
CA GLY A 329 -10.07 15.81 -3.19
C GLY A 329 -9.05 16.81 -2.65
N ASN A 330 -8.54 16.65 -1.44
CA ASN A 330 -7.40 17.43 -0.95
C ASN A 330 -6.15 17.12 -1.74
N ARG A 331 -5.35 18.13 -2.01
CA ARG A 331 -4.23 18.07 -2.93
C ARG A 331 -2.90 17.99 -2.24
N LEU A 332 -2.05 17.14 -2.78
CA LEU A 332 -0.69 17.02 -2.35
C LEU A 332 0.13 18.21 -2.85
N ASN A 333 0.85 18.87 -1.95
CA ASN A 333 1.80 19.92 -2.32
C ASN A 333 3.21 19.36 -2.42
N LEU A 334 3.62 18.94 -3.60
CA LEU A 334 4.95 18.38 -3.82
C LEU A 334 6.10 19.39 -3.59
N SER A 335 5.84 20.70 -3.54
CA SER A 335 6.89 21.68 -3.23
C SER A 335 7.36 21.62 -1.77
N GLU A 336 6.62 20.98 -0.88
CA GLU A 336 7.02 20.77 0.50
C GLU A 336 8.27 19.89 0.63
N ILE A 337 8.59 19.08 -0.38
CA ILE A 337 9.81 18.27 -0.42
C ILE A 337 11.08 19.10 -0.22
N ASP A 338 11.05 20.37 -0.61
CA ASP A 338 12.18 21.28 -0.42
C ASP A 338 12.39 21.76 1.02
N LEU A 339 11.42 21.55 1.90
CA LEU A 339 11.56 21.85 3.31
C LEU A 339 12.56 20.87 3.97
N PRO A 340 13.51 21.35 4.81
CA PRO A 340 14.62 20.51 5.31
C PRO A 340 14.17 19.21 5.95
N THR A 341 13.21 19.24 6.87
CA THR A 341 12.74 18.05 7.60
C THR A 341 12.03 17.05 6.69
N LYS A 342 11.28 17.53 5.71
CA LYS A 342 10.59 16.69 4.72
C LYS A 342 11.57 16.06 3.74
N LYS A 343 12.57 16.81 3.30
CA LYS A 343 13.65 16.29 2.49
C LYS A 343 14.45 15.20 3.19
N GLU A 344 14.76 15.38 4.47
CA GLU A 344 15.41 14.35 5.29
C GLU A 344 14.57 13.07 5.37
N MET A 345 13.25 13.20 5.59
CA MET A 345 12.34 12.06 5.62
C MET A 345 12.32 11.33 4.27
N LEU A 346 12.22 12.06 3.16
CA LEU A 346 12.24 11.49 1.82
C LEU A 346 13.53 10.70 1.55
N GLU A 347 14.69 11.26 1.91
CA GLU A 347 15.97 10.58 1.71
C GLU A 347 16.08 9.30 2.56
N ASP A 348 15.54 9.30 3.77
CA ASP A 348 15.47 8.10 4.62
C ASP A 348 14.54 7.05 4.00
N CYS A 349 13.37 7.44 3.50
CA CYS A 349 12.44 6.53 2.83
C CYS A 349 13.06 5.94 1.55
N LYS A 350 13.70 6.76 0.72
CA LYS A 350 14.47 6.28 -0.45
C LYS A 350 15.54 5.27 -0.04
N LYS A 351 16.25 5.52 1.06
CA LYS A 351 17.27 4.60 1.56
C LYS A 351 16.67 3.29 2.05
N ILE A 352 15.58 3.33 2.79
CA ILE A 352 14.86 2.15 3.28
C ILE A 352 14.41 1.29 2.09
N LEU A 353 13.79 1.90 1.08
CA LEU A 353 13.32 1.21 -0.12
C LEU A 353 14.48 0.64 -0.95
N ARG A 354 15.60 1.36 -1.07
CA ARG A 354 16.81 0.87 -1.72
C ARG A 354 17.36 -0.37 -1.03
N ILE A 355 17.51 -0.32 0.31
CA ILE A 355 17.96 -1.47 1.09
C ILE A 355 17.07 -2.69 0.83
N ARG A 356 15.74 -2.51 0.83
CA ARG A 356 14.81 -3.60 0.51
C ARG A 356 15.05 -4.16 -0.89
N ASN A 357 15.12 -3.30 -1.89
CA ASN A 357 15.26 -3.72 -3.28
C ASN A 357 16.60 -4.43 -3.55
N GLU A 358 17.70 -3.94 -2.98
CA GLU A 358 19.03 -4.56 -3.08
C GLU A 358 19.15 -5.88 -2.31
N ASN A 359 18.26 -6.14 -1.36
CA ASN A 359 18.21 -7.38 -0.55
C ASN A 359 16.89 -8.14 -0.77
N SER A 360 16.33 -8.04 -1.96
CA SER A 360 15.04 -8.67 -2.31
C SER A 360 15.08 -10.21 -2.24
N ASP A 361 16.26 -10.81 -2.28
CA ASP A 361 16.49 -12.24 -2.03
C ASP A 361 16.01 -12.71 -0.64
N LEU A 362 16.06 -11.82 0.36
CA LEU A 362 15.61 -12.08 1.72
C LEU A 362 14.37 -11.27 2.12
N LEU A 363 14.18 -10.08 1.50
CA LEU A 363 13.08 -9.16 1.82
C LEU A 363 11.88 -9.26 0.85
N HIS A 364 11.82 -10.32 0.03
CA HIS A 364 10.62 -10.66 -0.75
C HIS A 364 9.56 -11.36 0.11
N TYR A 365 8.35 -11.49 -0.42
CA TYR A 365 7.20 -12.08 0.29
C TYR A 365 6.94 -13.55 -0.05
N ASP A 366 7.93 -14.27 -0.52
CA ASP A 366 7.82 -15.70 -0.76
C ASP A 366 8.11 -16.51 0.51
N ARG A 367 7.05 -16.91 1.19
CA ARG A 367 7.12 -17.70 2.43
C ARG A 367 7.70 -19.09 2.28
N LYS A 368 7.88 -19.56 1.06
CA LYS A 368 8.55 -20.85 0.79
C LYS A 368 10.07 -20.71 0.73
N ALA A 369 10.56 -19.53 0.37
CA ALA A 369 11.99 -19.28 0.19
C ALA A 369 12.65 -18.66 1.42
N THR A 370 11.91 -17.92 2.26
CA THR A 370 12.43 -17.29 3.49
C THR A 370 11.56 -17.60 4.69
N ASN A 371 12.23 -17.75 5.83
CA ASN A 371 11.60 -17.85 7.15
C ASN A 371 11.74 -16.52 7.89
N ILE A 372 10.90 -16.32 8.89
CA ILE A 372 10.97 -15.19 9.80
C ILE A 372 10.92 -15.68 11.24
N LEU A 373 11.67 -15.01 12.10
CA LEU A 373 11.77 -15.34 13.51
C LEU A 373 11.94 -14.07 14.33
N SER A 374 11.12 -13.89 15.37
CA SER A 374 11.32 -12.86 16.36
C SER A 374 12.48 -13.20 17.27
N THR A 375 13.24 -12.19 17.73
CA THR A 375 14.35 -12.42 18.63
C THR A 375 14.30 -11.50 19.87
N LYS A 376 15.09 -11.82 20.88
CA LYS A 376 15.11 -11.08 22.14
C LYS A 376 16.14 -9.96 22.08
N CYS A 377 15.81 -8.82 22.68
CA CYS A 377 16.71 -7.69 22.87
C CYS A 377 16.73 -7.16 24.31
N ILE A 378 17.82 -6.50 24.67
CA ILE A 378 18.00 -5.82 25.95
C ILE A 378 18.52 -4.40 25.63
N PRO A 379 17.91 -3.31 26.12
CA PRO A 379 16.66 -3.30 26.90
C PRO A 379 15.49 -3.84 26.07
N LYS A 380 14.45 -4.31 26.70
CA LYS A 380 13.22 -4.71 26.02
C LYS A 380 12.67 -3.48 25.31
N SER A 381 12.48 -3.57 24.01
CA SER A 381 11.84 -2.55 23.20
C SER A 381 10.34 -2.85 23.08
N GLY A 382 9.53 -1.85 22.83
CA GLY A 382 8.13 -2.05 22.40
C GLY A 382 8.06 -2.85 21.10
N SER A 383 9.04 -2.62 20.21
CA SER A 383 9.19 -3.37 18.96
C SER A 383 10.18 -4.53 19.13
N THR A 384 9.74 -5.74 18.83
CA THR A 384 10.56 -6.94 18.92
C THR A 384 11.42 -7.09 17.67
N PRO A 385 12.77 -7.12 17.75
CA PRO A 385 13.60 -7.37 16.58
C PRO A 385 13.25 -8.68 15.90
N TYR A 386 13.30 -8.72 14.58
CA TYR A 386 13.03 -9.93 13.81
C TYR A 386 14.11 -10.21 12.78
N ILE A 387 14.20 -11.46 12.39
CA ILE A 387 15.20 -11.97 11.44
C ILE A 387 14.47 -12.67 10.31
N ARG A 388 14.75 -12.25 9.08
CA ARG A 388 14.35 -12.94 7.88
C ARG A 388 15.54 -13.73 7.37
N TYR A 389 15.40 -15.03 7.16
CA TYR A 389 16.53 -15.91 6.85
C TYR A 389 16.15 -17.02 5.89
N ASN A 390 17.15 -17.55 5.20
CA ASN A 390 17.03 -18.69 4.31
C ASN A 390 17.88 -19.89 4.79
N ALA A 391 17.74 -21.01 4.10
CA ALA A 391 18.50 -22.23 4.38
C ALA A 391 19.98 -22.16 3.97
N PHE A 392 20.42 -21.09 3.29
CA PHE A 392 21.76 -20.92 2.75
C PHE A 392 22.71 -20.12 3.66
N GLY A 393 22.34 -19.93 4.92
CA GLY A 393 23.16 -19.18 5.88
C GLY A 393 23.16 -17.66 5.68
N GLN A 394 22.07 -17.13 5.11
CA GLN A 394 21.90 -15.69 4.91
C GLN A 394 20.65 -15.18 5.61
N ALA A 395 20.77 -14.01 6.25
CA ALA A 395 19.65 -13.38 6.94
C ALA A 395 19.72 -11.85 6.89
N ILE A 396 18.57 -11.23 7.13
CA ILE A 396 18.44 -9.81 7.48
C ILE A 396 17.86 -9.71 8.89
N LEU A 397 18.61 -9.10 9.81
CA LEU A 397 18.15 -8.67 11.11
C LEU A 397 17.56 -7.26 10.99
N VAL A 398 16.33 -7.06 11.43
CA VAL A 398 15.66 -5.75 11.49
C VAL A 398 15.46 -5.36 12.95
N VAL A 399 15.88 -4.14 13.30
CA VAL A 399 15.78 -3.58 14.67
C VAL A 399 15.11 -2.22 14.57
N GLY A 400 13.97 -2.07 15.27
CA GLY A 400 13.23 -0.81 15.36
C GLY A 400 13.52 -0.04 16.64
N ASN A 401 13.42 1.27 16.56
CA ASN A 401 13.41 2.19 17.69
C ASN A 401 12.30 3.22 17.49
N GLU A 402 11.20 3.04 18.19
CA GLU A 402 10.04 3.95 18.17
C GLU A 402 10.20 5.16 19.10
N GLY A 403 11.28 5.19 19.87
CA GLY A 403 11.61 6.32 20.77
C GLY A 403 12.22 7.49 20.03
N ILE A 404 12.20 8.66 20.66
CA ILE A 404 12.77 9.90 20.10
C ILE A 404 14.30 9.99 20.24
N GLU A 405 14.90 9.19 21.13
CA GLU A 405 16.33 9.20 21.39
C GLU A 405 17.02 7.96 20.82
N GLU A 406 18.30 8.11 20.49
CA GLU A 406 19.15 6.98 20.12
C GLU A 406 19.21 5.95 21.24
N ARG A 407 19.17 4.67 20.87
CA ARG A 407 19.19 3.56 21.84
C ARG A 407 20.12 2.43 21.39
N ASP A 408 20.88 1.94 22.36
CA ASP A 408 21.68 0.72 22.22
C ASP A 408 20.84 -0.52 22.55
N PHE A 409 20.94 -1.54 21.71
CA PHE A 409 20.33 -2.84 21.92
C PHE A 409 21.38 -3.94 21.92
N VAL A 410 21.20 -4.93 22.78
CA VAL A 410 21.90 -6.21 22.72
C VAL A 410 20.93 -7.25 22.21
N ILE A 411 21.19 -7.79 21.04
CA ILE A 411 20.31 -8.73 20.33
C ILE A 411 20.85 -10.15 20.45
N LYS A 412 19.99 -11.11 20.75
CA LYS A 412 20.31 -12.53 20.72
C LYS A 412 19.94 -13.11 19.36
N ILE A 413 20.92 -13.42 18.52
CA ILE A 413 20.68 -14.14 17.26
C ILE A 413 20.50 -15.63 17.58
N PRO A 414 19.34 -16.23 17.27
CA PRO A 414 19.00 -17.59 17.66
C PRO A 414 19.46 -18.62 16.63
N LEU A 415 20.80 -18.79 16.49
CA LEU A 415 21.41 -19.64 15.46
C LEU A 415 20.80 -21.05 15.39
N ASN A 416 20.58 -21.69 16.57
CA ASN A 416 19.99 -23.03 16.63
C ASN A 416 18.58 -23.10 16.04
N GLU A 417 17.75 -22.08 16.35
CA GLU A 417 16.36 -22.01 15.86
C GLU A 417 16.33 -21.76 14.35
N MET A 418 17.37 -21.12 13.82
CA MET A 418 17.57 -20.91 12.36
C MET A 418 18.19 -22.14 11.67
N GLY A 419 18.61 -23.16 12.40
CA GLY A 419 19.34 -24.32 11.86
C GLY A 419 20.78 -23.99 11.45
N TRP A 420 21.35 -22.92 11.98
CA TRP A 420 22.69 -22.43 11.65
C TRP A 420 23.75 -22.92 12.63
N LYS A 421 25.03 -22.93 12.22
CA LYS A 421 26.12 -23.44 13.05
C LYS A 421 26.36 -22.57 14.27
N GLU A 422 26.55 -23.19 15.43
CA GLU A 422 26.95 -22.51 16.66
C GLU A 422 28.47 -22.28 16.76
N GLU A 423 29.20 -22.73 15.78
CA GLU A 423 30.65 -22.57 15.62
C GLU A 423 30.96 -21.85 14.30
N GLY A 424 32.15 -21.22 14.22
CA GLY A 424 32.56 -20.48 13.04
C GLY A 424 32.38 -18.98 13.17
N GLU A 425 32.35 -18.30 12.05
CA GLU A 425 32.28 -16.85 11.95
C GLU A 425 31.16 -16.42 11.00
N TYR A 426 30.59 -15.26 11.30
CA TYR A 426 29.53 -14.63 10.55
C TYR A 426 29.95 -13.22 10.14
N LYS A 427 29.74 -12.88 8.89
CA LYS A 427 29.85 -11.52 8.37
C LYS A 427 28.55 -10.77 8.67
N ILE A 428 28.65 -9.63 9.32
CA ILE A 428 27.54 -8.74 9.60
C ILE A 428 27.79 -7.42 8.87
N THR A 429 26.89 -7.05 7.97
CA THR A 429 26.94 -5.79 7.23
C THR A 429 25.82 -4.87 7.70
N ASN A 430 26.15 -3.71 8.23
CA ASN A 430 25.16 -2.66 8.49
C ASN A 430 24.72 -2.07 7.15
N LEU A 431 23.46 -2.27 6.77
CA LEU A 431 22.93 -1.84 5.46
C LEU A 431 22.72 -0.31 5.37
N TRP A 432 22.84 0.41 6.49
CA TRP A 432 22.84 1.89 6.50
C TRP A 432 24.19 2.50 6.16
N THR A 433 25.25 1.92 6.71
CA THR A 433 26.62 2.49 6.65
C THR A 433 27.57 1.68 5.78
N ASN A 434 27.18 0.46 5.37
CA ASN A 434 28.01 -0.56 4.72
C ASN A 434 29.21 -1.03 5.61
N GLU A 435 29.21 -0.71 6.89
CA GLU A 435 30.20 -1.21 7.83
C GLU A 435 30.09 -2.73 7.97
N ILE A 436 31.22 -3.41 7.88
CA ILE A 436 31.31 -4.89 7.98
C ILE A 436 32.02 -5.26 9.29
N LYS A 437 31.42 -6.21 10.01
CA LYS A 437 32.03 -6.84 11.19
C LYS A 437 32.03 -8.35 11.02
N ILE A 438 33.16 -8.99 11.39
CA ILE A 438 33.23 -10.44 11.50
C ILE A 438 33.01 -10.80 12.97
N VAL A 439 32.02 -11.65 13.21
CA VAL A 439 31.59 -12.02 14.57
C VAL A 439 31.63 -13.52 14.73
N ARG A 440 32.30 -14.03 15.78
CA ARG A 440 32.26 -15.45 16.10
C ARG A 440 30.86 -15.89 16.55
N ALA A 441 30.46 -17.07 16.21
CA ALA A 441 29.14 -17.64 16.54
C ALA A 441 28.77 -17.48 18.03
N LYS A 442 29.72 -17.72 18.96
CA LYS A 442 29.50 -17.53 20.41
C LYS A 442 29.06 -16.11 20.81
N ASN A 443 29.48 -15.10 20.06
CA ASN A 443 29.15 -13.69 20.29
C ASN A 443 27.84 -13.25 19.67
N MET A 444 27.25 -14.08 18.80
CA MET A 444 25.94 -13.81 18.17
C MET A 444 24.79 -13.76 19.22
N LYS A 445 25.03 -14.32 20.41
CA LYS A 445 24.07 -14.24 21.54
C LYS A 445 24.03 -12.84 22.21
N CYS A 446 24.97 -11.94 21.88
CA CYS A 446 25.12 -10.61 22.47
C CYS A 446 25.53 -9.57 21.41
N LEU A 447 24.87 -9.58 20.23
CA LEU A 447 25.16 -8.62 19.18
C LEU A 447 24.71 -7.22 19.60
N LYS A 448 25.65 -6.28 19.66
CA LYS A 448 25.36 -4.88 19.99
C LYS A 448 25.02 -4.11 18.72
N VAL A 449 23.93 -3.38 18.76
CA VAL A 449 23.46 -2.49 17.68
C VAL A 449 22.93 -1.18 18.27
N THR A 450 23.16 -0.08 17.58
CA THR A 450 22.64 1.25 17.93
C THR A 450 21.63 1.68 16.89
N VAL A 451 20.47 2.15 17.31
CA VAL A 451 19.40 2.65 16.44
C VAL A 451 19.04 4.07 16.88
N PRO A 452 19.23 5.09 16.02
CA PRO A 452 18.83 6.47 16.32
C PRO A 452 17.33 6.59 16.54
N GLY A 453 16.92 7.68 17.17
CA GLY A 453 15.51 7.96 17.47
C GLY A 453 14.66 8.13 16.20
N ASP A 454 13.41 7.77 16.28
CA ASP A 454 12.50 7.61 15.12
C ASP A 454 12.35 8.86 14.26
N TYR A 455 12.17 10.02 14.90
CA TYR A 455 11.87 11.27 14.18
C TYR A 455 13.11 12.05 13.72
N ASN A 456 14.28 11.49 13.90
CA ASN A 456 15.55 12.10 13.50
C ASN A 456 16.01 11.52 12.13
N ALA A 457 16.73 12.31 11.36
CA ALA A 457 17.32 11.86 10.10
C ALA A 457 18.13 10.56 10.32
N GLY A 458 17.88 9.57 9.47
CA GLY A 458 18.48 8.25 9.61
C GLY A 458 18.02 7.44 10.82
N GLY A 459 16.93 7.81 11.49
CA GLY A 459 16.43 7.17 12.70
C GLY A 459 15.51 5.97 12.50
N GLY A 460 14.86 5.57 13.59
CA GLY A 460 13.70 4.65 13.63
C GLY A 460 13.98 3.19 13.33
N VAL A 461 14.89 2.86 12.43
CA VAL A 461 15.13 1.47 12.02
C VAL A 461 16.55 1.23 11.55
N ARG A 462 17.06 0.01 11.77
CA ARG A 462 18.29 -0.50 11.19
C ARG A 462 18.09 -1.90 10.65
N ALA A 463 18.78 -2.20 9.55
CA ALA A 463 18.82 -3.52 8.95
C ALA A 463 20.29 -3.98 8.81
N TYR A 464 20.53 -5.24 9.14
CA TYR A 464 21.85 -5.86 9.10
C TYR A 464 21.78 -7.15 8.30
N ARG A 465 22.61 -7.26 7.25
CA ARG A 465 22.77 -8.52 6.54
C ARG A 465 23.75 -9.41 7.31
N ILE A 466 23.38 -10.66 7.56
CA ILE A 466 24.16 -11.67 8.26
C ILE A 466 24.42 -12.82 7.29
N GLU A 467 25.68 -13.21 7.15
CA GLU A 467 26.10 -14.28 6.23
C GLU A 467 27.08 -15.22 6.95
N GLU A 468 26.81 -16.53 6.90
CA GLU A 468 27.76 -17.54 7.39
C GLU A 468 29.03 -17.52 6.54
N ILE A 469 30.20 -17.43 7.17
CA ILE A 469 31.47 -17.56 6.46
C ILE A 469 31.81 -19.03 6.37
N CYS A 470 31.63 -19.61 5.18
CA CYS A 470 32.11 -20.96 4.91
C CYS A 470 33.63 -20.95 4.91
N SER A 471 34.26 -21.64 5.86
CA SER A 471 35.68 -21.95 5.76
C SER A 471 35.87 -22.76 4.48
N LEU A 472 36.55 -22.20 3.50
CA LEU A 472 37.07 -23.00 2.37
C LEU A 472 37.97 -24.09 3.00
N MET A 473 37.49 -25.34 3.02
CA MET A 473 38.33 -26.48 3.33
C MET A 473 39.30 -26.73 2.17
#